data_92d7b90a81507c031c4281e1d69bd70e
#
_entry.id   92d7b90a81507c031c4281e1d69bd70e
#
_cell.length_a   1.000
_cell.length_b   1.000
_cell.length_c   1.000
_cell.angle_alpha   90.00
_cell.angle_beta   90.00
_cell.angle_gamma   90.00
#
_symmetry.space_group_name_H-M   'P 1'
#
loop_
_entity.id
_entity.type
_entity.pdbx_description
1 polymer ?
#
loop_
_entity_poly.entity_id
_entity_poly.type
_entity_poly.pdbx_seq_one_letter_code
_entity_poly.pdbx_strand_id
1 'polypeptide(L)'
;MDRRNFLMKTSLGASALALPGWLDAATEAVEQKTSGSAKSFWPNGARLAISIALQFEAGGQPISGAGGLIPEPIKKGYPDLATNSYFDYGVQEGLPRLLDLFDKYGVKATSFMVGKAVDNNPELAREIVRRGHEPAAHGKEWAWQYQLSKDDEREWIRSVKQSIEKATGVTPLGYDCYWMRGSVHTLSLLQELGFIYHNNDLSRDEPYIQQLNGKPFVTMPYTIHMNDIGSYDFPGFSPADYEQQLKDEFDQLYEEAATRRRMMLISFHDRISGHASRVRVIERFLKYVAQHDGIWYATKGEIAKHALATPDITPLVKRDVAEKSGLAGNTNL
;
A
#
# COMPACT_ATOMS: atom_id res chain seq x y z
N MET A 1 17.11 -51.20 -31.56
CA MET A 1 17.25 -50.41 -32.81
C MET A 1 17.93 -49.09 -32.48
N ASP A 2 19.12 -49.00 -32.96
CA ASP A 2 20.16 -48.04 -32.62
C ASP A 2 19.95 -46.73 -33.39
N ARG A 3 20.12 -45.60 -32.75
CA ARG A 3 20.16 -44.29 -33.42
C ARG A 3 21.41 -43.56 -32.99
N ARG A 4 22.49 -43.87 -33.63
CA ARG A 4 23.72 -43.05 -33.67
C ARG A 4 23.97 -42.62 -35.10
N ASN A 5 24.53 -41.41 -35.25
CA ASN A 5 25.28 -40.85 -36.35
C ASN A 5 24.49 -40.17 -37.47
N PHE A 6 24.55 -38.83 -37.47
CA PHE A 6 24.80 -38.07 -38.65
C PHE A 6 25.65 -36.82 -38.34
N LEU A 7 26.95 -36.99 -38.48
CA LEU A 7 27.91 -35.90 -38.64
C LEU A 7 28.18 -35.78 -40.15
N MET A 8 27.94 -34.64 -40.73
CA MET A 8 28.61 -34.25 -41.99
C MET A 8 29.17 -32.86 -41.89
N LYS A 9 30.49 -32.82 -42.08
CA LYS A 9 31.32 -31.65 -42.31
C LYS A 9 31.02 -31.06 -43.68
N THR A 10 30.96 -29.72 -43.78
CA THR A 10 31.41 -29.02 -44.97
C THR A 10 32.10 -27.74 -44.53
N SER A 11 33.32 -27.64 -44.98
CA SER A 11 34.24 -26.52 -44.84
C SER A 11 34.16 -25.59 -46.06
N LEU A 12 34.65 -24.37 -45.86
CA LEU A 12 35.21 -23.40 -46.81
C LEU A 12 34.27 -22.37 -47.46
N GLY A 13 34.71 -21.12 -47.25
CA GLY A 13 34.37 -19.98 -48.09
C GLY A 13 34.47 -18.64 -47.37
N ALA A 14 35.69 -18.18 -47.10
CA ALA A 14 35.93 -16.79 -46.70
C ALA A 14 35.65 -15.85 -47.91
N SER A 15 34.80 -14.89 -47.74
CA SER A 15 34.74 -13.69 -48.58
C SER A 15 34.44 -12.49 -47.69
N ALA A 16 35.47 -11.71 -47.44
CA ALA A 16 35.39 -10.42 -46.81
C ALA A 16 34.68 -9.44 -47.75
N LEU A 17 33.52 -8.96 -47.34
CA LEU A 17 32.94 -7.73 -47.88
C LEU A 17 32.90 -6.69 -46.75
N ALA A 18 33.75 -5.71 -46.88
CA ALA A 18 33.76 -4.50 -46.07
C ALA A 18 32.47 -3.73 -46.30
N LEU A 19 31.74 -3.45 -45.24
CA LEU A 19 30.71 -2.43 -45.21
C LEU A 19 31.15 -1.33 -44.26
N PRO A 20 31.05 -0.07 -44.65
CA PRO A 20 31.60 1.06 -43.86
C PRO A 20 30.66 1.59 -42.85
N GLY A 21 31.20 1.92 -41.67
CA GLY A 21 30.83 3.15 -40.96
C GLY A 21 29.50 3.20 -40.22
N TRP A 22 29.19 2.25 -39.29
CA TRP A 22 28.07 2.41 -38.36
C TRP A 22 28.43 2.01 -36.90
N LEU A 23 29.70 1.88 -36.57
CA LEU A 23 30.17 1.40 -35.28
C LEU A 23 30.77 2.51 -34.37
N ASP A 24 30.87 3.76 -34.84
CA ASP A 24 31.49 4.83 -34.06
C ASP A 24 30.51 5.78 -33.33
N ALA A 25 29.19 5.52 -33.38
CA ALA A 25 28.20 6.36 -32.69
C ALA A 25 27.69 5.79 -31.36
N ALA A 26 28.11 4.60 -30.97
CA ALA A 26 27.63 3.95 -29.75
C ALA A 26 28.61 4.00 -28.55
N THR A 27 29.82 4.55 -28.75
CA THR A 27 30.88 4.53 -27.71
C THR A 27 31.12 5.87 -27.02
N GLU A 28 30.45 6.95 -27.40
CA GLU A 28 30.61 8.26 -26.72
C GLU A 28 29.45 8.71 -25.81
N ALA A 29 28.49 7.84 -25.50
CA ALA A 29 27.37 8.15 -24.62
C ALA A 29 27.50 7.61 -23.17
N VAL A 30 28.65 7.15 -22.75
CA VAL A 30 28.86 6.52 -21.42
C VAL A 30 29.86 7.27 -20.52
N GLU A 31 30.14 8.54 -20.75
CA GLU A 31 30.90 9.34 -19.78
C GLU A 31 30.39 10.76 -19.66
N GLN A 32 29.25 10.94 -19.01
CA GLN A 32 28.97 12.11 -18.18
C GLN A 32 28.16 11.69 -16.95
N LYS A 33 28.82 10.99 -16.04
CA LYS A 33 28.40 11.02 -14.64
C LYS A 33 28.76 12.41 -14.09
N THR A 34 27.89 13.36 -14.31
CA THR A 34 27.87 14.58 -13.50
C THR A 34 27.57 14.16 -12.07
N SER A 35 28.53 14.35 -11.17
CA SER A 35 28.37 14.33 -9.73
C SER A 35 27.53 15.54 -9.27
N GLY A 36 26.31 15.66 -9.76
CA GLY A 36 25.28 16.47 -9.16
C GLY A 36 24.76 15.69 -7.95
N SER A 37 24.79 16.27 -6.75
CA SER A 37 24.14 15.70 -5.60
C SER A 37 22.71 15.31 -5.99
N ALA A 38 22.38 14.00 -5.92
CA ALA A 38 21.06 13.51 -6.24
C ALA A 38 20.05 14.35 -5.45
N LYS A 39 19.03 14.92 -6.14
CA LYS A 39 17.98 15.69 -5.49
C LYS A 39 17.33 14.79 -4.44
N SER A 40 17.47 15.15 -3.18
CA SER A 40 16.73 14.51 -2.11
C SER A 40 15.35 15.15 -2.02
N PHE A 41 14.31 14.33 -2.11
CA PHE A 41 12.91 14.77 -1.99
C PHE A 41 12.32 14.45 -0.61
N TRP A 42 13.06 13.73 0.23
CA TRP A 42 12.61 13.23 1.51
C TRP A 42 13.55 13.66 2.65
N PRO A 43 13.13 13.59 3.92
CA PRO A 43 13.96 13.95 5.04
C PRO A 43 15.31 13.21 5.07
N ASN A 44 16.32 13.85 5.67
CA ASN A 44 17.66 13.28 5.89
C ASN A 44 18.40 12.83 4.61
N GLY A 45 18.09 13.43 3.49
CA GLY A 45 18.74 13.07 2.23
C GLY A 45 18.20 11.78 1.59
N ALA A 46 17.08 11.25 2.07
CA ALA A 46 16.54 10.02 1.53
C ALA A 46 16.09 10.19 0.07
N ARG A 47 16.33 9.16 -0.72
CA ARG A 47 16.01 9.10 -2.15
C ARG A 47 14.60 8.58 -2.38
N LEU A 48 14.22 7.48 -1.71
CA LEU A 48 12.92 6.82 -1.83
C LEU A 48 12.26 6.69 -0.45
N ALA A 49 10.97 7.03 -0.36
CA ALA A 49 10.17 6.69 0.80
C ALA A 49 9.48 5.33 0.61
N ILE A 50 9.51 4.48 1.62
CA ILE A 50 8.74 3.23 1.65
C ILE A 50 7.76 3.30 2.81
N SER A 51 6.46 3.15 2.50
CA SER A 51 5.39 3.14 3.49
C SER A 51 4.64 1.82 3.47
N ILE A 52 4.60 1.15 4.62
CA ILE A 52 3.90 -0.10 4.79
C ILE A 52 2.56 0.15 5.50
N ALA A 53 1.47 -0.29 4.88
CA ALA A 53 0.17 -0.40 5.51
C ALA A 53 0.03 -1.78 6.15
N LEU A 54 -0.47 -1.83 7.37
CA LEU A 54 -0.82 -3.04 8.10
C LEU A 54 -2.31 -3.02 8.39
N GLN A 55 -3.06 -3.95 7.77
CA GLN A 55 -4.51 -4.01 7.91
C GLN A 55 -4.87 -4.80 9.16
N PHE A 56 -5.55 -4.13 10.11
CA PHE A 56 -6.03 -4.70 11.37
C PHE A 56 -7.56 -4.77 11.35
N GLU A 57 -8.11 -5.93 10.95
CA GLU A 57 -9.49 -6.04 10.47
C GLU A 57 -10.34 -7.12 11.16
N ALA A 58 -9.76 -8.00 11.97
CA ALA A 58 -10.46 -9.13 12.57
C ALA A 58 -11.66 -8.70 13.43
N GLY A 59 -12.86 -9.11 13.02
CA GLY A 59 -14.14 -8.68 13.62
C GLY A 59 -14.88 -7.62 12.80
N GLY A 60 -14.24 -7.02 11.81
CA GLY A 60 -14.88 -6.08 10.88
C GLY A 60 -15.74 -6.77 9.82
N GLN A 61 -15.46 -8.05 9.53
CA GLN A 61 -16.19 -8.84 8.53
C GLN A 61 -17.61 -9.20 8.98
N PRO A 62 -18.57 -9.40 8.03
CA PRO A 62 -19.87 -9.99 8.33
C PRO A 62 -19.74 -11.40 8.93
N ILE A 63 -20.64 -11.77 9.82
CA ILE A 63 -20.63 -13.12 10.43
C ILE A 63 -20.74 -14.26 9.42
N SER A 64 -21.44 -14.03 8.29
CA SER A 64 -21.60 -14.98 7.18
C SER A 64 -20.39 -14.98 6.22
N GLY A 65 -19.25 -14.41 6.65
CA GLY A 65 -18.07 -14.22 5.80
C GLY A 65 -18.22 -13.08 4.79
N ALA A 66 -17.10 -12.63 4.25
CA ALA A 66 -17.06 -11.54 3.28
C ALA A 66 -16.37 -11.97 1.97
N GLY A 67 -16.51 -13.23 1.62
CA GLY A 67 -15.62 -13.87 0.66
C GLY A 67 -14.28 -14.24 1.31
N GLY A 68 -13.52 -15.08 0.70
CA GLY A 68 -12.24 -15.56 1.23
C GLY A 68 -11.83 -16.85 0.56
N LEU A 69 -10.97 -17.60 1.25
CA LEU A 69 -10.39 -18.86 0.75
C LEU A 69 -11.44 -19.97 0.51
N ILE A 70 -12.63 -19.86 1.10
CA ILE A 70 -13.71 -20.81 0.91
C ILE A 70 -14.63 -20.27 -0.19
N PRO A 71 -14.66 -20.93 -1.38
CA PRO A 71 -15.30 -20.35 -2.56
C PRO A 71 -16.83 -20.35 -2.51
N GLU A 72 -17.44 -21.27 -1.72
CA GLU A 72 -18.88 -21.33 -1.59
C GLU A 72 -19.36 -20.47 -0.43
N PRO A 73 -20.15 -19.40 -0.69
CA PRO A 73 -20.65 -18.55 0.39
C PRO A 73 -21.70 -19.31 1.21
N ILE A 74 -21.58 -19.22 2.53
CA ILE A 74 -22.62 -19.71 3.43
C ILE A 74 -23.87 -18.83 3.33
N LYS A 75 -25.04 -19.39 3.62
CA LYS A 75 -26.29 -18.64 3.60
C LYS A 75 -26.23 -17.43 4.56
N LYS A 76 -26.69 -16.28 4.09
CA LYS A 76 -26.76 -15.05 4.88
C LYS A 76 -27.47 -15.29 6.23
N GLY A 77 -26.87 -14.80 7.31
CA GLY A 77 -27.38 -14.93 8.67
C GLY A 77 -26.82 -16.13 9.45
N TYR A 78 -26.17 -17.07 8.78
CA TYR A 78 -25.43 -18.14 9.46
C TYR A 78 -23.96 -17.75 9.66
N PRO A 79 -23.33 -18.09 10.79
CA PRO A 79 -21.92 -17.79 11.01
C PRO A 79 -21.03 -18.71 10.15
N ASP A 80 -20.15 -18.11 9.36
CA ASP A 80 -19.09 -18.85 8.67
C ASP A 80 -17.91 -19.04 9.63
N LEU A 81 -17.92 -20.17 10.36
CA LEU A 81 -16.93 -20.44 11.39
C LEU A 81 -15.51 -20.55 10.82
N ALA A 82 -15.37 -21.13 9.63
CA ALA A 82 -14.06 -21.31 9.00
C ALA A 82 -13.47 -19.97 8.55
N THR A 83 -14.25 -19.15 7.84
CA THR A 83 -13.80 -17.81 7.41
C THR A 83 -13.54 -16.92 8.62
N ASN A 84 -14.38 -16.95 9.66
CA ASN A 84 -14.14 -16.16 10.85
C ASN A 84 -12.84 -16.61 11.57
N SER A 85 -12.55 -17.92 11.67
CA SER A 85 -11.29 -18.40 12.23
C SER A 85 -10.05 -17.97 11.41
N TYR A 86 -10.20 -17.78 10.10
CA TYR A 86 -9.13 -17.23 9.27
C TYR A 86 -8.81 -15.77 9.63
N PHE A 87 -9.82 -14.98 9.99
CA PHE A 87 -9.59 -13.63 10.53
C PHE A 87 -8.95 -13.68 11.92
N ASP A 88 -9.39 -14.63 12.77
CA ASP A 88 -8.78 -14.82 14.11
C ASP A 88 -7.31 -15.19 14.01
N TYR A 89 -6.90 -15.95 12.98
CA TYR A 89 -5.48 -16.22 12.72
C TYR A 89 -4.66 -14.94 12.60
N GLY A 90 -5.22 -13.89 11.98
CA GLY A 90 -4.56 -12.60 11.86
C GLY A 90 -4.16 -12.01 13.21
N VAL A 91 -5.07 -12.02 14.18
CA VAL A 91 -4.81 -11.44 15.51
C VAL A 91 -4.03 -12.41 16.42
N GLN A 92 -4.20 -13.72 16.28
CA GLN A 92 -3.54 -14.70 17.16
C GLN A 92 -2.08 -14.96 16.75
N GLU A 93 -1.81 -15.06 15.47
CA GLU A 93 -0.52 -15.48 14.92
C GLU A 93 0.11 -14.44 13.98
N GLY A 94 -0.71 -13.90 13.06
CA GLY A 94 -0.21 -13.12 11.94
C GLY A 94 0.35 -11.77 12.36
N LEU A 95 -0.43 -10.99 13.08
CA LEU A 95 -0.04 -9.66 13.52
C LEU A 95 1.16 -9.68 14.48
N PRO A 96 1.20 -10.51 15.54
CA PRO A 96 2.40 -10.63 16.38
C PRO A 96 3.66 -10.90 15.57
N ARG A 97 3.58 -11.82 14.61
CA ARG A 97 4.72 -12.20 13.74
C ARG A 97 5.18 -11.07 12.83
N LEU A 98 4.24 -10.29 12.28
CA LEU A 98 4.57 -9.11 11.46
C LEU A 98 5.21 -8.01 12.30
N LEU A 99 4.67 -7.73 13.48
CA LEU A 99 5.22 -6.73 14.39
C LEU A 99 6.65 -7.09 14.84
N ASP A 100 6.91 -8.36 15.16
CA ASP A 100 8.25 -8.83 15.51
C ASP A 100 9.23 -8.70 14.35
N LEU A 101 8.77 -8.95 13.12
CA LEU A 101 9.58 -8.74 11.92
C LEU A 101 9.90 -7.26 11.72
N PHE A 102 8.91 -6.38 11.86
CA PHE A 102 9.10 -4.94 11.70
C PHE A 102 10.05 -4.37 12.76
N ASP A 103 9.92 -4.80 14.01
CA ASP A 103 10.87 -4.40 15.06
C ASP A 103 12.30 -4.87 14.76
N LYS A 104 12.46 -6.09 14.26
CA LYS A 104 13.76 -6.64 13.86
C LYS A 104 14.49 -5.81 12.82
N TYR A 105 13.75 -5.19 11.89
CA TYR A 105 14.30 -4.37 10.81
C TYR A 105 14.16 -2.87 11.04
N GLY A 106 13.67 -2.44 12.20
CA GLY A 106 13.48 -1.02 12.51
C GLY A 106 12.43 -0.33 11.64
N VAL A 107 11.48 -1.09 11.08
CA VAL A 107 10.42 -0.57 10.20
C VAL A 107 9.22 -0.18 11.04
N LYS A 108 8.64 1.00 10.76
CA LYS A 108 7.36 1.42 11.32
C LYS A 108 6.31 1.46 10.23
N ALA A 109 5.17 0.84 10.51
CA ALA A 109 4.04 0.75 9.59
C ALA A 109 2.91 1.68 10.03
N THR A 110 2.00 2.00 9.10
CA THR A 110 0.71 2.60 9.43
C THR A 110 -0.31 1.47 9.53
N SER A 111 -0.89 1.27 10.71
CA SER A 111 -1.94 0.27 10.91
C SER A 111 -3.30 0.88 10.64
N PHE A 112 -3.96 0.42 9.56
CA PHE A 112 -5.35 0.75 9.27
C PHE A 112 -6.26 -0.15 10.08
N MET A 113 -6.95 0.45 11.03
CA MET A 113 -7.71 -0.25 12.07
C MET A 113 -9.20 -0.11 11.81
N VAL A 114 -9.90 -1.22 11.64
CA VAL A 114 -11.36 -1.28 11.62
C VAL A 114 -11.89 -1.11 13.05
N GLY A 115 -12.89 -0.25 13.25
CA GLY A 115 -13.42 0.06 14.58
C GLY A 115 -13.81 -1.17 15.39
N LYS A 116 -14.55 -2.11 14.79
CA LYS A 116 -14.91 -3.38 15.45
C LYS A 116 -13.69 -4.25 15.79
N ALA A 117 -12.64 -4.23 14.98
CA ALA A 117 -11.40 -4.97 15.28
C ALA A 117 -10.73 -4.40 16.53
N VAL A 118 -10.70 -3.07 16.64
CA VAL A 118 -10.19 -2.37 17.84
C VAL A 118 -11.03 -2.66 19.07
N ASP A 119 -12.35 -2.59 18.95
CA ASP A 119 -13.27 -2.84 20.07
C ASP A 119 -13.16 -4.29 20.57
N ASN A 120 -12.94 -5.24 19.69
CA ASN A 120 -12.76 -6.66 20.02
C ASN A 120 -11.37 -6.97 20.60
N ASN A 121 -10.33 -6.25 20.15
CA ASN A 121 -8.93 -6.52 20.48
C ASN A 121 -8.19 -5.23 20.91
N PRO A 122 -8.66 -4.51 21.96
CA PRO A 122 -8.10 -3.20 22.34
C PRO A 122 -6.65 -3.29 22.83
N GLU A 123 -6.26 -4.42 23.46
CA GLU A 123 -4.89 -4.62 23.92
C GLU A 123 -3.91 -4.73 22.72
N LEU A 124 -4.34 -5.40 21.65
CA LEU A 124 -3.50 -5.55 20.45
C LEU A 124 -3.38 -4.23 19.69
N ALA A 125 -4.48 -3.44 19.61
CA ALA A 125 -4.43 -2.08 19.08
C ALA A 125 -3.44 -1.20 19.86
N ARG A 126 -3.44 -1.32 21.19
CA ARG A 126 -2.49 -0.63 22.07
C ARG A 126 -1.05 -1.09 21.87
N GLU A 127 -0.85 -2.40 21.69
CA GLU A 127 0.48 -2.99 21.43
C GLU A 127 1.08 -2.47 20.10
N ILE A 128 0.28 -2.36 19.03
CA ILE A 128 0.69 -1.78 17.75
C ILE A 128 1.27 -0.38 17.96
N VAL A 129 0.53 0.47 18.68
CA VAL A 129 0.94 1.85 18.96
C VAL A 129 2.15 1.91 19.89
N ARG A 130 2.19 1.07 20.93
CA ARG A 130 3.31 0.98 21.87
C ARG A 130 4.62 0.60 21.19
N ARG A 131 4.56 -0.22 20.13
CA ARG A 131 5.71 -0.56 19.26
C ARG A 131 6.08 0.57 18.28
N GLY A 132 5.37 1.70 18.32
CA GLY A 132 5.68 2.90 17.52
C GLY A 132 5.09 2.89 16.12
N HIS A 133 4.13 2.03 15.82
CA HIS A 133 3.37 2.07 14.58
C HIS A 133 2.27 3.14 14.67
N GLU A 134 1.93 3.74 13.54
CA GLU A 134 0.88 4.74 13.45
C GLU A 134 -0.50 4.07 13.40
N PRO A 135 -1.47 4.46 14.25
CA PRO A 135 -2.86 4.09 14.07
C PRO A 135 -3.52 4.99 13.03
N ALA A 136 -4.20 4.40 12.07
CA ALA A 136 -5.07 5.06 11.09
C ALA A 136 -6.43 4.37 11.05
N ALA A 137 -7.47 5.08 10.65
CA ALA A 137 -8.83 4.55 10.68
C ALA A 137 -9.20 3.84 9.38
N HIS A 138 -9.95 2.72 9.48
CA HIS A 138 -10.40 1.91 8.34
C HIS A 138 -11.91 1.60 8.39
N GLY A 139 -12.71 2.63 8.66
CA GLY A 139 -14.14 2.48 8.84
C GLY A 139 -14.53 1.73 10.12
N LYS A 140 -15.84 1.67 10.38
CA LYS A 140 -16.37 1.02 11.58
C LYS A 140 -16.37 -0.50 11.47
N GLU A 141 -16.76 -1.00 10.32
CA GLU A 141 -16.83 -2.41 9.94
C GLU A 141 -16.76 -2.54 8.42
N TRP A 142 -16.72 -3.76 7.88
CA TRP A 142 -16.76 -3.99 6.43
C TRP A 142 -18.16 -3.74 5.88
N ALA A 143 -18.39 -2.52 5.41
CA ALA A 143 -19.61 -2.11 4.73
C ALA A 143 -19.31 -1.03 3.69
N TRP A 144 -20.21 -0.89 2.73
CA TRP A 144 -20.05 0.06 1.63
C TRP A 144 -20.36 1.48 2.08
N GLN A 145 -19.31 2.23 2.42
CA GLN A 145 -19.41 3.60 2.94
C GLN A 145 -20.10 4.55 1.96
N TYR A 146 -19.91 4.37 0.63
CA TYR A 146 -20.53 5.21 -0.38
C TYR A 146 -22.06 5.12 -0.42
N GLN A 147 -22.67 4.14 0.25
CA GLN A 147 -24.13 3.98 0.35
C GLN A 147 -24.74 4.73 1.53
N LEU A 148 -23.90 5.25 2.43
CA LEU A 148 -24.36 5.97 3.61
C LEU A 148 -24.85 7.37 3.25
N SER A 149 -25.84 7.89 3.99
CA SER A 149 -26.14 9.30 3.96
C SER A 149 -24.96 10.10 4.51
N LYS A 150 -24.88 11.40 4.20
CA LYS A 150 -23.79 12.25 4.69
C LYS A 150 -23.66 12.24 6.20
N ASP A 151 -24.79 12.24 6.92
CA ASP A 151 -24.78 12.27 8.39
C ASP A 151 -24.44 10.90 8.98
N ASP A 152 -24.92 9.81 8.38
CA ASP A 152 -24.54 8.46 8.78
C ASP A 152 -23.04 8.20 8.51
N GLU A 153 -22.51 8.68 7.38
CA GLU A 153 -21.09 8.58 7.09
C GLU A 153 -20.23 9.39 8.07
N ARG A 154 -20.67 10.58 8.46
CA ARG A 154 -19.99 11.38 9.50
C ARG A 154 -19.91 10.61 10.81
N GLU A 155 -21.00 9.99 11.23
CA GLU A 155 -21.02 9.20 12.47
C GLU A 155 -20.19 7.93 12.34
N TRP A 156 -20.20 7.29 11.20
CA TRP A 156 -19.36 6.13 10.87
C TRP A 156 -17.86 6.45 11.05
N ILE A 157 -17.41 7.54 10.46
CA ILE A 157 -16.01 8.00 10.56
C ILE A 157 -15.69 8.42 12.00
N ARG A 158 -16.61 9.13 12.68
CA ARG A 158 -16.43 9.54 14.08
C ARG A 158 -16.29 8.33 14.99
N SER A 159 -17.12 7.31 14.82
CA SER A 159 -17.13 6.14 15.68
C SER A 159 -15.81 5.35 15.63
N VAL A 160 -15.23 5.12 14.46
CA VAL A 160 -13.93 4.43 14.38
C VAL A 160 -12.80 5.27 14.98
N LYS A 161 -12.82 6.59 14.78
CA LYS A 161 -11.87 7.50 15.42
C LYS A 161 -11.92 7.37 16.95
N GLN A 162 -13.12 7.37 17.52
CA GLN A 162 -13.33 7.22 18.97
C GLN A 162 -12.88 5.84 19.49
N SER A 163 -13.15 4.75 18.77
CA SER A 163 -12.67 3.41 19.14
C SER A 163 -11.14 3.37 19.23
N ILE A 164 -10.44 3.94 18.23
CA ILE A 164 -8.99 4.01 18.23
C ILE A 164 -8.46 4.88 19.37
N GLU A 165 -8.99 6.09 19.55
CA GLU A 165 -8.58 7.01 20.61
C GLU A 165 -8.79 6.38 22.01
N LYS A 166 -9.93 5.74 22.22
CA LYS A 166 -10.25 5.06 23.49
C LYS A 166 -9.29 3.91 23.78
N ALA A 167 -8.94 3.10 22.79
CA ALA A 167 -8.08 1.95 22.96
C ALA A 167 -6.61 2.33 23.13
N THR A 168 -6.13 3.28 22.32
CA THR A 168 -4.70 3.57 22.17
C THR A 168 -4.23 4.86 22.83
N GLY A 169 -5.14 5.79 23.12
CA GLY A 169 -4.82 7.15 23.56
C GLY A 169 -4.29 8.06 22.45
N VAL A 170 -4.27 7.58 21.17
CA VAL A 170 -3.74 8.33 20.03
C VAL A 170 -4.85 8.64 19.02
N THR A 171 -4.93 9.90 18.62
CA THR A 171 -5.85 10.35 17.57
C THR A 171 -5.32 9.92 16.19
N PRO A 172 -6.09 9.13 15.39
CA PRO A 172 -5.68 8.76 14.06
C PRO A 172 -5.65 9.97 13.12
N LEU A 173 -4.59 10.08 12.33
CA LEU A 173 -4.41 11.18 11.37
C LEU A 173 -4.88 10.83 9.96
N GLY A 174 -5.01 9.56 9.64
CA GLY A 174 -5.33 9.06 8.31
C GLY A 174 -6.53 8.16 8.28
N TYR A 175 -7.09 8.02 7.08
CA TYR A 175 -8.29 7.24 6.83
C TYR A 175 -8.18 6.45 5.53
N ASP A 176 -8.67 5.20 5.54
CA ASP A 176 -8.91 4.36 4.38
C ASP A 176 -10.35 3.83 4.43
N CYS A 177 -11.04 3.84 3.28
CA CYS A 177 -12.37 3.26 3.17
C CYS A 177 -12.28 1.77 2.85
N TYR A 178 -13.25 1.00 3.30
CA TYR A 178 -13.42 -0.38 2.84
C TYR A 178 -13.41 -0.45 1.31
N TRP A 179 -12.46 -1.23 0.76
CA TRP A 179 -12.17 -1.29 -0.69
C TRP A 179 -11.93 0.09 -1.34
N MET A 180 -11.45 1.09 -0.58
CA MET A 180 -11.20 2.47 -1.05
C MET A 180 -12.45 3.17 -1.60
N ARG A 181 -13.66 2.65 -1.31
CA ARG A 181 -14.93 3.14 -1.84
C ARG A 181 -15.65 4.04 -0.85
N GLY A 182 -15.18 5.28 -0.78
CA GLY A 182 -15.89 6.35 -0.08
C GLY A 182 -17.01 6.97 -0.93
N SER A 183 -17.77 7.88 -0.32
CA SER A 183 -18.78 8.70 -0.98
C SER A 183 -18.18 10.01 -1.51
N VAL A 184 -18.98 10.81 -2.21
CA VAL A 184 -18.60 12.18 -2.62
C VAL A 184 -18.38 13.12 -1.42
N HIS A 185 -18.85 12.74 -0.24
CA HIS A 185 -18.73 13.52 0.98
C HIS A 185 -17.51 13.13 1.84
N THR A 186 -16.92 11.95 1.61
CA THR A 186 -15.86 11.37 2.45
C THR A 186 -14.74 12.37 2.74
N LEU A 187 -14.15 12.96 1.72
CA LEU A 187 -12.98 13.83 1.92
C LEU A 187 -13.30 15.07 2.77
N SER A 188 -14.46 15.70 2.51
CA SER A 188 -14.87 16.86 3.31
C SER A 188 -15.18 16.49 4.76
N LEU A 189 -15.78 15.32 4.99
CA LEU A 189 -16.04 14.80 6.33
C LEU A 189 -14.76 14.43 7.08
N LEU A 190 -13.80 13.82 6.40
CA LEU A 190 -12.48 13.53 6.98
C LEU A 190 -11.80 14.82 7.46
N GLN A 191 -11.78 15.85 6.61
CA GLN A 191 -11.20 17.14 6.99
C GLN A 191 -11.96 17.80 8.14
N GLU A 192 -13.31 17.79 8.14
CA GLU A 192 -14.16 18.27 9.22
C GLU A 192 -13.82 17.58 10.55
N LEU A 193 -13.58 16.27 10.53
CA LEU A 193 -13.27 15.45 11.69
C LEU A 193 -11.80 15.47 12.11
N GLY A 194 -10.95 16.28 11.44
CA GLY A 194 -9.57 16.53 11.82
C GLY A 194 -8.55 15.51 11.32
N PHE A 195 -8.90 14.68 10.33
CA PHE A 195 -7.93 13.91 9.60
C PHE A 195 -7.10 14.82 8.67
N ILE A 196 -5.86 14.44 8.39
CA ILE A 196 -4.96 15.21 7.54
C ILE A 196 -4.66 14.53 6.20
N TYR A 197 -4.92 13.23 6.08
CA TYR A 197 -4.74 12.48 4.85
C TYR A 197 -5.76 11.35 4.69
N HIS A 198 -5.92 10.91 3.44
CA HIS A 198 -6.63 9.68 3.06
C HIS A 198 -5.79 8.82 2.13
N ASN A 199 -6.16 7.53 2.00
CA ASN A 199 -5.44 6.53 1.22
C ASN A 199 -6.31 5.88 0.11
N ASN A 200 -7.34 6.60 -0.40
CA ASN A 200 -8.34 6.07 -1.33
C ASN A 200 -8.11 6.52 -2.79
N ASP A 201 -6.88 6.74 -3.20
CA ASP A 201 -6.53 7.18 -4.57
C ASP A 201 -5.51 6.25 -5.19
N LEU A 202 -5.63 5.98 -6.49
CA LEU A 202 -4.80 5.03 -7.22
C LEU A 202 -3.99 5.68 -8.35
N SER A 203 -3.82 7.01 -8.31
CA SER A 203 -3.43 7.75 -9.51
C SER A 203 -1.94 8.10 -9.60
N ARG A 204 -1.13 7.89 -8.56
CA ARG A 204 0.26 8.38 -8.50
C ARG A 204 1.14 7.53 -7.57
N ASP A 205 2.46 7.64 -7.78
CA ASP A 205 3.50 7.05 -6.93
C ASP A 205 4.17 8.09 -6.02
N GLU A 206 3.45 9.14 -5.68
CA GLU A 206 3.88 10.19 -4.75
C GLU A 206 2.67 10.86 -4.08
N PRO A 207 2.79 11.36 -2.84
CA PRO A 207 1.73 12.10 -2.20
C PRO A 207 1.49 13.44 -2.91
N TYR A 208 0.25 13.91 -2.86
CA TYR A 208 -0.12 15.22 -3.37
C TYR A 208 -1.14 15.93 -2.47
N ILE A 209 -1.28 17.22 -2.62
CA ILE A 209 -2.21 18.02 -1.85
C ILE A 209 -3.46 18.33 -2.69
N GLN A 210 -4.63 18.16 -2.08
CA GLN A 210 -5.90 18.70 -2.58
C GLN A 210 -6.31 19.89 -1.73
N GLN A 211 -6.91 20.88 -2.35
CA GLN A 211 -7.56 21.99 -1.64
C GLN A 211 -9.02 21.61 -1.39
N LEU A 212 -9.36 21.33 -0.14
CA LEU A 212 -10.72 21.05 0.30
C LEU A 212 -11.22 22.24 1.15
N ASN A 213 -12.29 22.88 0.74
CA ASN A 213 -12.84 24.04 1.45
C ASN A 213 -11.77 25.12 1.78
N GLY A 214 -10.85 25.37 0.84
CA GLY A 214 -9.76 26.32 1.01
C GLY A 214 -8.61 25.88 1.94
N LYS A 215 -8.63 24.64 2.44
CA LYS A 215 -7.57 24.08 3.31
C LYS A 215 -6.87 22.90 2.62
N PRO A 216 -5.55 22.75 2.83
CA PRO A 216 -4.82 21.62 2.27
C PRO A 216 -5.24 20.30 2.95
N PHE A 217 -5.33 19.25 2.13
CA PHE A 217 -5.59 17.88 2.57
C PHE A 217 -4.72 16.93 1.74
N VAL A 218 -4.01 16.00 2.39
CA VAL A 218 -3.07 15.14 1.69
C VAL A 218 -3.78 13.91 1.13
N THR A 219 -3.53 13.63 -0.14
CA THR A 219 -3.84 12.33 -0.74
C THR A 219 -2.58 11.50 -0.74
N MET A 220 -2.67 10.37 -0.08
CA MET A 220 -1.66 9.32 -0.08
C MET A 220 -2.11 8.26 -1.09
N PRO A 221 -1.56 8.22 -2.30
CA PRO A 221 -2.00 7.23 -3.28
C PRO A 221 -1.73 5.80 -2.80
N TYR A 222 -2.64 4.90 -3.15
CA TYR A 222 -2.55 3.48 -2.84
C TYR A 222 -2.06 2.70 -4.07
N THR A 223 -1.27 1.67 -3.85
CA THR A 223 -0.76 0.79 -4.91
C THR A 223 -1.44 -0.58 -4.80
N ILE A 224 -2.50 -0.80 -5.59
CA ILE A 224 -3.37 -1.96 -5.43
C ILE A 224 -2.66 -3.29 -5.74
N HIS A 225 -1.72 -3.29 -6.69
CA HIS A 225 -0.95 -4.49 -7.05
C HIS A 225 0.14 -4.83 -6.04
N MET A 226 0.47 -3.92 -5.11
CA MET A 226 1.34 -4.17 -3.96
C MET A 226 0.55 -4.54 -2.70
N ASN A 227 -0.76 -4.73 -2.82
CA ASN A 227 -1.60 -5.25 -1.76
C ASN A 227 -1.61 -6.78 -1.81
N ASP A 228 -1.30 -7.43 -0.69
CA ASP A 228 -1.21 -8.89 -0.58
C ASP A 228 -2.53 -9.61 -0.89
N ILE A 229 -3.70 -9.02 -0.58
CA ILE A 229 -5.00 -9.60 -0.96
C ILE A 229 -5.15 -9.62 -2.49
N GLY A 230 -4.73 -8.57 -3.16
CA GLY A 230 -4.73 -8.49 -4.62
C GLY A 230 -3.79 -9.49 -5.28
N SER A 231 -2.69 -9.84 -4.62
CA SER A 231 -1.67 -10.74 -5.16
C SER A 231 -1.92 -12.20 -4.81
N TYR A 232 -2.28 -12.50 -3.56
CA TYR A 232 -2.43 -13.88 -3.12
C TYR A 232 -3.83 -14.46 -3.34
N ASP A 233 -4.89 -13.66 -3.11
CA ASP A 233 -6.25 -14.20 -3.06
C ASP A 233 -6.94 -14.17 -4.44
N PHE A 234 -6.62 -13.23 -5.33
CA PHE A 234 -7.26 -13.13 -6.65
C PHE A 234 -6.47 -13.79 -7.78
N PRO A 235 -5.22 -13.37 -8.09
CA PRO A 235 -4.40 -14.06 -9.11
C PRO A 235 -3.79 -15.36 -8.59
N GLY A 236 -3.74 -15.56 -7.26
CA GLY A 236 -3.17 -16.77 -6.67
C GLY A 236 -1.65 -16.84 -6.83
N PHE A 237 -0.94 -15.76 -6.67
CA PHE A 237 0.52 -15.73 -6.74
C PHE A 237 1.15 -16.66 -5.71
N SER A 238 2.20 -17.34 -6.13
CA SER A 238 3.07 -18.01 -5.17
C SER A 238 3.84 -16.97 -4.33
N PRO A 239 4.36 -17.35 -3.17
CA PRO A 239 5.25 -16.47 -2.40
C PRO A 239 6.46 -15.94 -3.20
N ALA A 240 6.97 -16.73 -4.15
CA ALA A 240 8.08 -16.32 -5.00
C ALA A 240 7.67 -15.24 -6.02
N ASP A 241 6.48 -15.35 -6.62
CA ASP A 241 5.97 -14.36 -7.56
C ASP A 241 5.76 -13.01 -6.88
N TYR A 242 5.20 -13.01 -5.67
CA TYR A 242 4.99 -11.78 -4.91
C TYR A 242 6.31 -11.16 -4.44
N GLU A 243 7.31 -11.98 -4.05
CA GLU A 243 8.64 -11.48 -3.74
C GLU A 243 9.29 -10.79 -4.93
N GLN A 244 9.18 -11.40 -6.13
CA GLN A 244 9.73 -10.81 -7.34
C GLN A 244 9.01 -9.49 -7.68
N GLN A 245 7.69 -9.46 -7.59
CA GLN A 245 6.91 -8.25 -7.82
C GLN A 245 7.31 -7.10 -6.88
N LEU A 246 7.52 -7.38 -5.59
CA LEU A 246 7.99 -6.39 -4.63
C LEU A 246 9.37 -5.82 -5.00
N LYS A 247 10.28 -6.66 -5.50
CA LYS A 247 11.62 -6.24 -5.93
C LYS A 247 11.59 -5.40 -7.21
N ASP A 248 10.83 -5.84 -8.21
CA ASP A 248 10.71 -5.13 -9.48
C ASP A 248 10.09 -3.73 -9.29
N GLU A 249 9.05 -3.63 -8.45
CA GLU A 249 8.45 -2.35 -8.09
C GLU A 249 9.44 -1.44 -7.36
N PHE A 250 10.18 -2.00 -6.40
CA PHE A 250 11.22 -1.26 -5.69
C PHE A 250 12.30 -0.76 -6.63
N ASP A 251 12.83 -1.60 -7.50
CA ASP A 251 13.93 -1.27 -8.41
C ASP A 251 13.53 -0.13 -9.36
N GLN A 252 12.33 -0.22 -9.95
CA GLN A 252 11.83 0.82 -10.85
C GLN A 252 11.64 2.16 -10.12
N LEU A 253 10.99 2.16 -8.96
CA LEU A 253 10.77 3.39 -8.19
C LEU A 253 12.08 3.96 -7.63
N TYR A 254 13.02 3.10 -7.24
CA TYR A 254 14.34 3.53 -6.77
C TYR A 254 15.16 4.17 -7.89
N GLU A 255 15.13 3.64 -9.11
CA GLU A 255 15.76 4.26 -10.28
C GLU A 255 15.15 5.64 -10.56
N GLU A 256 13.83 5.73 -10.69
CA GLU A 256 13.11 6.98 -10.93
C GLU A 256 13.35 8.04 -9.84
N ALA A 257 13.53 7.62 -8.61
CA ALA A 257 13.78 8.48 -7.48
C ALA A 257 15.10 9.27 -7.55
N ALA A 258 15.97 8.98 -8.52
CA ALA A 258 17.16 9.78 -8.81
C ALA A 258 16.81 11.18 -9.35
N THR A 259 15.68 11.33 -10.02
CA THR A 259 15.32 12.56 -10.74
C THR A 259 14.00 13.18 -10.30
N ARG A 260 13.11 12.40 -9.69
CA ARG A 260 11.79 12.85 -9.26
C ARG A 260 11.36 12.19 -7.94
N ARG A 261 10.44 12.82 -7.23
CA ARG A 261 9.94 12.26 -5.97
C ARG A 261 9.16 10.97 -6.22
N ARG A 262 9.51 9.92 -5.48
CA ARG A 262 8.85 8.62 -5.53
C ARG A 262 8.61 8.06 -4.15
N MET A 263 7.52 7.30 -4.03
CA MET A 263 7.13 6.59 -2.84
C MET A 263 6.68 5.19 -3.23
N MET A 264 7.19 4.17 -2.54
CA MET A 264 6.67 2.81 -2.63
C MET A 264 5.66 2.57 -1.50
N LEU A 265 4.47 2.13 -1.85
CA LEU A 265 3.44 1.81 -0.88
C LEU A 265 3.08 0.33 -0.97
N ILE A 266 3.17 -0.37 0.18
CA ILE A 266 2.88 -1.80 0.29
C ILE A 266 1.78 -1.99 1.32
N SER A 267 0.86 -2.93 1.09
CA SER A 267 -0.19 -3.24 2.06
C SER A 267 -0.20 -4.72 2.41
N PHE A 268 -0.14 -5.00 3.71
CA PHE A 268 -0.19 -6.35 4.29
C PHE A 268 -1.41 -6.51 5.18
N HIS A 269 -2.15 -7.60 4.97
CA HIS A 269 -3.18 -8.04 5.91
C HIS A 269 -2.57 -9.02 6.91
N ASP A 270 -2.90 -8.87 8.17
CA ASP A 270 -2.44 -9.72 9.27
C ASP A 270 -2.71 -11.20 9.01
N ARG A 271 -3.93 -11.54 8.54
CA ARG A 271 -4.37 -12.90 8.18
C ARG A 271 -3.77 -13.45 6.88
N ILE A 272 -3.23 -12.58 6.01
CA ILE A 272 -2.68 -13.00 4.71
C ILE A 272 -1.15 -13.07 4.80
N SER A 273 -0.49 -11.95 4.90
CA SER A 273 0.98 -11.88 4.97
C SER A 273 1.56 -12.37 6.28
N GLY A 274 0.75 -12.45 7.35
CA GLY A 274 1.15 -13.00 8.64
C GLY A 274 1.38 -14.53 8.67
N HIS A 275 1.01 -15.26 7.59
CA HIS A 275 1.33 -16.68 7.49
C HIS A 275 2.84 -16.94 7.44
N ALA A 276 3.28 -18.02 8.05
CA ALA A 276 4.70 -18.35 8.25
C ALA A 276 5.53 -18.31 6.95
N SER A 277 5.01 -18.85 5.84
CA SER A 277 5.71 -18.83 4.54
C SER A 277 5.76 -17.42 3.94
N ARG A 278 4.71 -16.61 4.12
CA ARG A 278 4.58 -15.28 3.53
C ARG A 278 5.40 -14.23 4.29
N VAL A 279 5.51 -14.34 5.61
CA VAL A 279 6.43 -13.50 6.41
C VAL A 279 7.87 -13.66 5.95
N ARG A 280 8.28 -14.86 5.50
CA ARG A 280 9.63 -15.08 4.94
C ARG A 280 9.86 -14.28 3.65
N VAL A 281 8.81 -14.04 2.84
CA VAL A 281 8.89 -13.16 1.66
C VAL A 281 9.20 -11.73 2.09
N ILE A 282 8.43 -11.22 3.05
CA ILE A 282 8.64 -9.86 3.56
C ILE A 282 10.06 -9.70 4.13
N GLU A 283 10.54 -10.69 4.89
CA GLU A 283 11.90 -10.66 5.44
C GLU A 283 12.96 -10.61 4.34
N ARG A 284 12.82 -11.40 3.27
CA ARG A 284 13.77 -11.37 2.15
C ARG A 284 13.71 -10.06 1.38
N PHE A 285 12.52 -9.50 1.21
CA PHE A 285 12.36 -8.17 0.61
C PHE A 285 13.02 -7.08 1.46
N LEU A 286 12.81 -7.05 2.78
CA LEU A 286 13.47 -6.08 3.66
C LEU A 286 15.00 -6.21 3.63
N LYS A 287 15.54 -7.43 3.54
CA LYS A 287 16.98 -7.67 3.34
C LYS A 287 17.48 -7.17 2.00
N TYR A 288 16.67 -7.30 0.94
CA TYR A 288 17.00 -6.78 -0.38
C TYR A 288 17.07 -5.25 -0.36
N VAL A 289 16.07 -4.60 0.17
CA VAL A 289 16.03 -3.13 0.29
C VAL A 289 17.19 -2.60 1.14
N ALA A 290 17.59 -3.32 2.19
CA ALA A 290 18.71 -2.93 3.06
C ALA A 290 20.08 -2.88 2.36
N GLN A 291 20.19 -3.36 1.12
CA GLN A 291 21.40 -3.25 0.29
C GLN A 291 21.47 -1.91 -0.48
N HIS A 292 20.45 -1.06 -0.35
CA HIS A 292 20.34 0.20 -1.07
C HIS A 292 20.34 1.38 -0.10
N ASP A 293 21.07 2.44 -0.46
CA ASP A 293 21.18 3.64 0.35
C ASP A 293 19.98 4.59 0.14
N GLY A 294 19.77 5.48 1.10
CA GLY A 294 18.80 6.57 0.96
C GLY A 294 17.34 6.12 1.01
N ILE A 295 17.03 5.07 1.76
CA ILE A 295 15.67 4.62 1.99
C ILE A 295 15.12 5.25 3.28
N TRP A 296 13.93 5.81 3.20
CA TRP A 296 13.17 6.30 4.34
C TRP A 296 11.93 5.42 4.55
N TYR A 297 12.01 4.52 5.53
CA TYR A 297 10.82 3.84 6.02
C TYR A 297 10.01 4.82 6.85
N ALA A 298 8.79 5.11 6.40
CA ALA A 298 7.96 6.13 7.00
C ALA A 298 6.52 5.68 7.17
N THR A 299 5.90 6.11 8.27
CA THR A 299 4.45 6.03 8.40
C THR A 299 3.78 7.03 7.44
N LYS A 300 2.53 6.77 7.08
CA LYS A 300 1.78 7.67 6.19
C LYS A 300 1.58 9.06 6.82
N GLY A 301 1.41 9.11 8.14
CA GLY A 301 1.32 10.37 8.87
C GLY A 301 2.60 11.20 8.80
N GLU A 302 3.79 10.57 8.84
CA GLU A 302 5.06 11.26 8.64
C GLU A 302 5.20 11.80 7.23
N ILE A 303 4.85 10.99 6.22
CA ILE A 303 4.86 11.42 4.81
C ILE A 303 3.84 12.56 4.58
N ALA A 304 2.64 12.46 5.15
CA ALA A 304 1.63 13.50 5.02
C ALA A 304 2.06 14.83 5.67
N LYS A 305 2.67 14.78 6.85
CA LYS A 305 3.25 15.97 7.52
C LYS A 305 4.37 16.58 6.69
N HIS A 306 5.26 15.74 6.13
CA HIS A 306 6.32 16.20 5.24
C HIS A 306 5.75 16.87 3.99
N ALA A 307 4.74 16.27 3.35
CA ALA A 307 4.10 16.84 2.15
C ALA A 307 3.48 18.21 2.44
N LEU A 308 2.83 18.39 3.59
CA LEU A 308 2.29 19.69 4.02
C LEU A 308 3.38 20.72 4.34
N ALA A 309 4.53 20.28 4.83
CA ALA A 309 5.67 21.15 5.13
C ALA A 309 6.51 21.53 3.90
N THR A 310 6.31 20.84 2.77
CA THR A 310 7.07 21.06 1.52
C THR A 310 6.15 21.34 0.34
N PRO A 311 5.35 22.44 0.38
CA PRO A 311 4.35 22.73 -0.66
C PRO A 311 4.98 23.01 -2.02
N ASP A 312 6.24 23.49 -2.06
CA ASP A 312 6.94 23.84 -3.30
C ASP A 312 7.29 22.62 -4.16
N ILE A 313 7.46 21.45 -3.52
CA ILE A 313 7.77 20.19 -4.21
C ILE A 313 6.62 19.18 -4.15
N THR A 314 5.53 19.49 -3.45
CA THR A 314 4.36 18.63 -3.35
C THR A 314 3.33 19.03 -4.40
N PRO A 315 2.97 18.16 -5.36
CA PRO A 315 1.98 18.51 -6.38
C PRO A 315 0.66 18.95 -5.75
N LEU A 316 0.14 20.10 -6.23
CA LEU A 316 -1.19 20.56 -5.90
C LEU A 316 -2.16 20.14 -7.01
N VAL A 317 -3.10 19.28 -6.68
CA VAL A 317 -4.12 18.81 -7.61
C VAL A 317 -5.46 19.48 -7.29
N LYS A 318 -5.96 20.23 -8.24
CA LYS A 318 -7.33 20.76 -8.19
C LYS A 318 -8.25 19.74 -8.84
N ARG A 319 -9.06 19.08 -8.04
CA ARG A 319 -10.13 18.17 -8.53
C ARG A 319 -11.48 18.78 -8.15
N ASP A 320 -12.21 19.27 -9.13
CA ASP A 320 -13.62 19.62 -8.99
C ASP A 320 -14.44 18.33 -9.11
N VAL A 321 -14.35 17.46 -8.09
CA VAL A 321 -14.95 16.12 -8.17
C VAL A 321 -16.47 16.15 -7.96
N ALA A 322 -16.98 17.08 -7.16
CA ALA A 322 -18.39 17.09 -6.77
C ALA A 322 -19.32 17.79 -7.80
N GLU A 323 -18.83 18.75 -8.56
CA GLU A 323 -19.68 19.56 -9.44
C GLU A 323 -19.78 19.03 -10.89
N LYS A 324 -18.77 18.25 -11.35
CA LYS A 324 -18.73 17.73 -12.74
C LYS A 324 -19.28 16.32 -12.92
N SER A 325 -19.49 15.58 -11.85
CA SER A 325 -19.93 14.19 -11.97
C SER A 325 -21.41 14.12 -12.11
N GLY A 326 -22.25 14.87 -12.58
CA GLY A 326 -23.67 14.66 -12.91
C GLY A 326 -24.43 13.61 -12.08
N LEU A 327 -23.76 13.05 -11.06
CA LEU A 327 -24.20 11.96 -10.21
C LEU A 327 -25.02 12.44 -8.99
N ALA A 328 -25.15 13.74 -8.82
CA ALA A 328 -26.02 14.31 -7.78
C ALA A 328 -27.52 14.11 -8.08
N GLY A 329 -27.87 13.42 -9.12
CA GLY A 329 -29.27 13.25 -9.55
C GLY A 329 -29.72 11.87 -9.98
N ASN A 330 -28.88 10.87 -10.05
CA ASN A 330 -29.28 9.54 -10.50
C ASN A 330 -29.39 8.54 -9.33
N THR A 331 -30.50 8.61 -8.61
CA THR A 331 -30.89 7.62 -7.58
C THR A 331 -31.48 6.34 -8.16
N ASN A 332 -31.28 6.06 -9.45
CA ASN A 332 -31.74 4.83 -10.12
C ASN A 332 -30.56 4.09 -10.75
N LEU A 333 -29.84 3.32 -9.94
CA LEU A 333 -29.11 2.12 -10.34
C LEU A 333 -29.34 1.03 -9.31
#